data_ecb6f00497ad29fbe37796627863e1bf
#
_entry.id   ecb6f00497ad29fbe37796627863e1bf
#
_cell.length_a   1.000
_cell.length_b   1.000
_cell.length_c   1.000
_cell.angle_alpha   90.00
_cell.angle_beta   90.00
_cell.angle_gamma   90.00
#
_symmetry.space_group_name_H-M   'P 1'
#
loop_
_entity.id
_entity.type
_entity.pdbx_description
1 polymer ?
#
loop_
_entity_poly.entity_id
_entity_poly.type
_entity_poly.pdbx_seq_one_letter_code
_entity_poly.pdbx_strand_id
1 'polypeptide(L)'
;MKIGILSMHRVINTGSFLQAYALKKMLEKNGEVSFLDIKNPKNINGMYTPYSPFWKRKIKLFIWKRKKAEIDYFHSKRWDMFVYELFEELGFGLEYHTNSNEYDLVIVGSDEVFNCTQEDSYWFGDMTFFGEGIESNFIATYAASFGYTTIERLEKFQLKADVAKGLDKMLEISVRDKNSKQIVERLINKKVYFHLDPVLVYDYSDLMPKKIKDKNFILVYSYDNRLKEEEYILEIKKFAKNKNLKTISVNFYQEWCDKNIVMHPIEVLSYFKNAEYVVTDTFHGAVMSIKFQKQFLAIVRDTNMEKLVGLLEYFHLEDRIWNQPVNMENQISRTIDQDGIRIILNREREKTREYLDNICKLVEKNID
;
A
#
# COMPACT_ATOMS: atom_id res chain seq x y z
N MET A 1 1.03 -26.75 6.64
CA MET A 1 1.13 -26.18 5.29
C MET A 1 2.15 -25.03 5.28
N LYS A 2 3.00 -24.95 4.27
CA LYS A 2 3.92 -23.83 4.03
C LYS A 2 3.33 -22.87 3.00
N ILE A 3 3.21 -21.59 3.34
CA ILE A 3 2.58 -20.56 2.51
C ILE A 3 3.61 -19.50 2.14
N GLY A 4 3.83 -19.29 0.85
CA GLY A 4 4.65 -18.21 0.32
C GLY A 4 3.79 -16.98 -0.02
N ILE A 5 4.21 -15.78 0.37
CA ILE A 5 3.58 -14.53 -0.06
C ILE A 5 4.47 -13.86 -1.09
N LEU A 6 3.96 -13.69 -2.30
CA LEU A 6 4.59 -12.93 -3.37
C LEU A 6 3.88 -11.57 -3.49
N SER A 7 4.51 -10.50 -3.02
CA SER A 7 3.91 -9.16 -2.97
C SER A 7 4.97 -8.07 -3.17
N MET A 8 4.54 -6.81 -3.09
CA MET A 8 5.44 -5.64 -3.13
C MET A 8 6.08 -5.31 -1.77
N HIS A 9 6.44 -6.34 -0.99
CA HIS A 9 6.95 -6.22 0.38
C HIS A 9 8.32 -5.52 0.48
N ARG A 10 9.12 -5.51 -0.60
CA ARG A 10 10.42 -4.80 -0.64
C ARG A 10 10.32 -3.32 -1.06
N VAL A 11 9.13 -2.82 -1.37
CA VAL A 11 8.96 -1.40 -1.70
C VAL A 11 9.05 -0.56 -0.42
N ILE A 12 9.92 0.47 -0.43
CA ILE A 12 10.10 1.39 0.69
C ILE A 12 8.89 2.34 0.80
N ASN A 13 7.78 1.77 1.26
CA ASN A 13 6.50 2.46 1.40
C ASN A 13 5.73 1.93 2.60
N THR A 14 5.19 2.83 3.42
CA THR A 14 4.39 2.49 4.61
C THR A 14 3.20 1.60 4.27
N GLY A 15 2.48 1.91 3.19
CA GLY A 15 1.31 1.12 2.78
C GLY A 15 1.70 -0.29 2.32
N SER A 16 2.76 -0.41 1.52
CA SER A 16 3.27 -1.71 1.06
C SER A 16 3.75 -2.58 2.22
N PHE A 17 4.39 -1.99 3.24
CA PHE A 17 4.73 -2.71 4.47
C PHE A 17 3.48 -3.18 5.21
N LEU A 18 2.54 -2.27 5.49
CA LEU A 18 1.35 -2.58 6.27
C LEU A 18 0.49 -3.67 5.63
N GLN A 19 0.26 -3.61 4.30
CA GLN A 19 -0.52 -4.63 3.62
C GLN A 19 0.18 -6.01 3.64
N ALA A 20 1.51 -6.04 3.46
CA ALA A 20 2.29 -7.27 3.51
C ALA A 20 2.27 -7.89 4.92
N TYR A 21 2.50 -7.07 5.94
CA TYR A 21 2.39 -7.45 7.34
C TYR A 21 1.02 -8.04 7.67
N ALA A 22 -0.06 -7.34 7.30
CA ALA A 22 -1.42 -7.78 7.56
C ALA A 22 -1.74 -9.11 6.88
N LEU A 23 -1.39 -9.27 5.60
CA LEU A 23 -1.62 -10.51 4.87
C LEU A 23 -0.88 -11.69 5.52
N LYS A 24 0.40 -11.48 5.88
CA LYS A 24 1.19 -12.50 6.62
C LYS A 24 0.46 -12.90 7.91
N LYS A 25 0.08 -11.94 8.74
CA LYS A 25 -0.59 -12.20 10.02
C LYS A 25 -1.95 -12.89 9.85
N MET A 26 -2.70 -12.57 8.82
CA MET A 26 -3.98 -13.24 8.54
C MET A 26 -3.80 -14.71 8.09
N LEU A 27 -2.68 -15.05 7.45
CA LEU A 27 -2.38 -16.40 6.97
C LEU A 27 -1.68 -17.28 8.02
N GLU A 28 -0.96 -16.69 8.99
CA GLU A 28 -0.17 -17.43 10.02
C GLU A 28 -1.01 -18.43 10.84
N LYS A 29 -2.33 -18.25 10.92
CA LYS A 29 -3.23 -19.22 11.58
C LYS A 29 -3.42 -20.52 10.78
N ASN A 30 -3.09 -20.53 9.49
CA ASN A 30 -3.27 -21.65 8.57
C ASN A 30 -1.97 -22.40 8.26
N GLY A 31 -0.80 -21.88 8.69
CA GLY A 31 0.49 -22.53 8.44
C GLY A 31 1.69 -21.63 8.67
N GLU A 32 2.85 -22.13 8.28
CA GLU A 32 4.09 -21.36 8.27
C GLU A 32 4.09 -20.40 7.08
N VAL A 33 4.29 -19.10 7.32
CA VAL A 33 4.18 -18.07 6.30
C VAL A 33 5.48 -17.31 6.15
N SER A 34 6.01 -17.26 4.92
CA SER A 34 7.19 -16.45 4.58
C SER A 34 7.01 -15.71 3.25
N PHE A 35 7.90 -14.77 2.96
CA PHE A 35 7.85 -14.02 1.71
C PHE A 35 8.68 -14.70 0.61
N LEU A 36 8.15 -14.67 -0.61
CA LEU A 36 8.82 -15.12 -1.83
C LEU A 36 9.17 -13.89 -2.68
N ASP A 37 10.39 -13.86 -3.21
CA ASP A 37 10.89 -12.78 -4.05
C ASP A 37 10.82 -13.12 -5.54
N ILE A 38 10.85 -12.10 -6.38
CA ILE A 38 10.95 -12.24 -7.84
C ILE A 38 12.34 -12.78 -8.21
N LYS A 39 12.41 -13.81 -9.06
CA LYS A 39 13.67 -14.49 -9.43
C LYS A 39 14.72 -13.60 -10.12
N ASN A 40 14.32 -12.60 -10.89
CA ASN A 40 15.21 -11.71 -11.64
C ASN A 40 14.67 -10.29 -11.68
N PRO A 41 14.73 -9.54 -10.60
CA PRO A 41 14.30 -8.17 -10.65
C PRO A 41 15.22 -7.39 -11.60
N LYS A 42 14.68 -7.00 -12.77
CA LYS A 42 15.41 -6.18 -13.74
C LYS A 42 15.84 -4.88 -13.07
N ASN A 43 17.16 -4.72 -12.87
CA ASN A 43 17.77 -3.48 -12.35
C ASN A 43 17.31 -3.02 -10.95
N ILE A 44 17.69 -3.75 -9.92
CA ILE A 44 17.61 -3.29 -8.51
C ILE A 44 18.56 -2.12 -8.23
N ASN A 45 19.40 -1.70 -9.16
CA ASN A 45 20.40 -0.64 -8.98
C ASN A 45 19.84 0.72 -8.52
N GLY A 46 18.54 0.95 -8.61
CA GLY A 46 17.87 2.12 -8.02
C GLY A 46 17.32 1.90 -6.62
N MET A 47 17.03 0.66 -6.20
CA MET A 47 16.46 0.34 -4.88
C MET A 47 17.52 0.15 -3.79
N TYR A 48 18.70 -0.35 -4.14
CA TYR A 48 19.76 -0.74 -3.19
C TYR A 48 21.11 -0.07 -3.44
N THR A 49 21.15 1.17 -3.91
CA THR A 49 22.39 1.92 -3.76
C THR A 49 22.66 2.09 -2.27
N PRO A 50 23.69 1.45 -1.71
CA PRO A 50 23.97 1.62 -0.29
C PRO A 50 24.27 3.09 -0.04
N TYR A 51 23.38 3.74 0.67
CA TYR A 51 23.62 5.07 1.18
C TYR A 51 24.91 5.03 2.02
N SER A 52 25.73 6.05 1.94
CA SER A 52 26.96 6.12 2.72
C SER A 52 26.66 6.02 4.22
N PRO A 53 27.53 5.38 5.04
CA PRO A 53 27.30 5.16 6.46
C PRO A 53 26.85 6.41 7.22
N PHE A 54 25.97 6.25 8.19
CA PHE A 54 25.29 7.31 8.97
C PHE A 54 26.24 8.38 9.54
N TRP A 55 27.45 7.98 10.00
CA TRP A 55 28.45 8.92 10.52
C TRP A 55 29.07 9.83 9.44
N LYS A 56 29.27 9.33 8.21
CA LYS A 56 29.72 10.15 7.07
C LYS A 56 28.69 11.18 6.63
N ARG A 57 27.41 10.92 6.88
CA ARG A 57 26.30 11.83 6.58
C ARG A 57 26.19 12.96 7.59
N LYS A 58 26.45 12.72 8.89
CA LYS A 58 26.51 13.78 9.92
C LYS A 58 27.60 14.83 9.61
N ILE A 59 28.71 14.42 9.05
CA ILE A 59 29.79 15.36 8.66
C ILE A 59 29.39 16.19 7.43
N LYS A 60 28.69 15.61 6.45
CA LYS A 60 28.11 16.35 5.32
C LYS A 60 27.04 17.36 5.73
N LEU A 61 26.26 17.08 6.77
CA LEU A 61 25.24 17.99 7.33
C LEU A 61 25.85 19.32 7.82
N PHE A 62 27.10 19.34 8.27
CA PHE A 62 27.77 20.55 8.76
C PHE A 62 28.24 21.48 7.64
N ILE A 63 28.42 20.95 6.43
CA ILE A 63 29.06 21.65 5.29
C ILE A 63 28.07 22.15 4.24
N TRP A 64 26.81 21.60 4.18
CA TRP A 64 25.84 21.91 3.14
C TRP A 64 24.69 22.80 3.64
N LYS A 65 24.10 23.62 2.73
CA LYS A 65 22.94 24.47 3.01
C LYS A 65 21.89 23.67 3.81
N ARG A 66 21.62 24.15 5.01
CA ARG A 66 20.85 23.49 6.10
C ARG A 66 19.62 22.67 5.66
N LYS A 67 18.88 23.17 4.69
CA LYS A 67 17.63 22.57 4.18
C LYS A 67 17.83 21.29 3.36
N LYS A 68 18.82 21.28 2.45
CA LYS A 68 19.13 20.08 1.66
C LYS A 68 19.64 18.95 2.55
N ALA A 69 20.39 19.29 3.56
CA ALA A 69 20.89 18.35 4.54
C ALA A 69 19.78 17.71 5.40
N GLU A 70 18.73 18.47 5.73
CA GLU A 70 17.57 17.96 6.44
C GLU A 70 16.78 16.95 5.59
N ILE A 71 16.53 17.26 4.33
CA ILE A 71 15.86 16.36 3.37
C ILE A 71 16.68 15.07 3.18
N ASP A 72 17.98 15.19 2.93
CA ASP A 72 18.87 14.03 2.75
C ASP A 72 18.92 13.16 4.02
N TYR A 73 18.91 13.78 5.21
CA TYR A 73 18.84 13.06 6.48
C TYR A 73 17.51 12.33 6.66
N PHE A 74 16.39 12.96 6.33
CA PHE A 74 15.06 12.36 6.40
C PHE A 74 14.98 11.11 5.52
N HIS A 75 15.36 11.23 4.25
CA HIS A 75 15.33 10.10 3.32
C HIS A 75 16.28 8.97 3.74
N SER A 76 17.46 9.31 4.23
CA SER A 76 18.41 8.35 4.75
C SER A 76 17.86 7.58 5.94
N LYS A 77 17.26 8.29 6.91
CA LYS A 77 16.65 7.65 8.08
C LYS A 77 15.50 6.72 7.70
N ARG A 78 14.64 7.13 6.76
CA ARG A 78 13.57 6.29 6.26
C ARG A 78 14.11 5.04 5.58
N TRP A 79 15.12 5.19 4.73
CA TRP A 79 15.78 4.07 4.07
C TRP A 79 16.37 3.08 5.08
N ASP A 80 17.15 3.57 6.05
CA ASP A 80 17.81 2.74 7.05
C ASP A 80 16.77 1.94 7.85
N MET A 81 15.66 2.56 8.25
CA MET A 81 14.56 1.89 8.94
C MET A 81 13.95 0.76 8.08
N PHE A 82 13.59 1.02 6.83
CA PHE A 82 12.96 0.00 5.97
C PHE A 82 13.90 -1.16 5.69
N VAL A 83 15.14 -0.89 5.32
CA VAL A 83 16.09 -1.91 4.84
C VAL A 83 16.68 -2.72 5.98
N TYR A 84 17.01 -2.11 7.12
CA TYR A 84 17.71 -2.78 8.21
C TYR A 84 16.83 -3.20 9.39
N GLU A 85 15.63 -2.64 9.53
CA GLU A 85 14.73 -2.97 10.63
C GLU A 85 13.46 -3.68 10.13
N LEU A 86 12.72 -3.07 9.19
CA LEU A 86 11.42 -3.58 8.78
C LEU A 86 11.49 -4.83 7.90
N PHE A 87 12.53 -4.99 7.07
CA PHE A 87 12.71 -6.21 6.29
C PHE A 87 13.02 -7.42 7.21
N GLU A 88 13.79 -7.21 8.27
CA GLU A 88 14.01 -8.22 9.30
C GLU A 88 12.71 -8.54 10.07
N GLU A 89 11.92 -7.52 10.44
CA GLU A 89 10.65 -7.71 11.13
C GLU A 89 9.65 -8.55 10.31
N LEU A 90 9.62 -8.35 8.99
CA LEU A 90 8.81 -9.19 8.09
C LEU A 90 9.40 -10.59 7.88
N GLY A 91 10.66 -10.80 8.24
CA GLY A 91 11.34 -12.10 8.21
C GLY A 91 11.99 -12.46 6.87
N PHE A 92 12.34 -11.48 6.03
CA PHE A 92 13.04 -11.75 4.77
C PHE A 92 14.44 -11.09 4.67
N GLY A 93 14.78 -10.15 5.55
CA GLY A 93 16.10 -9.50 5.57
C GLY A 93 16.54 -8.92 4.23
N LEU A 94 17.86 -8.93 3.97
CA LEU A 94 18.44 -8.42 2.73
C LEU A 94 18.58 -9.49 1.63
N GLU A 95 18.56 -10.77 1.99
CA GLU A 95 18.69 -11.85 1.05
C GLU A 95 17.38 -12.08 0.27
N TYR A 96 17.51 -12.56 -0.98
CA TYR A 96 16.38 -12.85 -1.86
C TYR A 96 16.00 -14.33 -1.75
N HIS A 97 14.74 -14.57 -1.36
CA HIS A 97 14.17 -15.90 -1.27
C HIS A 97 13.33 -16.20 -2.52
N THR A 98 13.93 -16.84 -3.51
CA THR A 98 13.31 -17.11 -4.82
C THR A 98 12.92 -18.58 -5.04
N ASN A 99 13.16 -19.45 -4.05
CA ASN A 99 12.83 -20.86 -4.13
C ASN A 99 11.34 -21.07 -3.81
N SER A 100 10.53 -21.34 -4.83
CA SER A 100 9.07 -21.49 -4.69
C SER A 100 8.62 -22.95 -4.54
N ASN A 101 9.49 -23.94 -4.75
CA ASN A 101 9.12 -25.36 -4.66
C ASN A 101 8.95 -25.86 -3.22
N GLU A 102 9.35 -25.09 -2.23
CA GLU A 102 9.16 -25.38 -0.81
C GLU A 102 7.78 -25.03 -0.27
N TYR A 103 6.96 -24.31 -1.07
CA TYR A 103 5.63 -23.86 -0.64
C TYR A 103 4.53 -24.76 -1.20
N ASP A 104 3.61 -25.14 -0.32
CA ASP A 104 2.37 -25.84 -0.71
C ASP A 104 1.43 -24.88 -1.44
N LEU A 105 1.42 -23.61 -1.04
CA LEU A 105 0.58 -22.54 -1.59
C LEU A 105 1.39 -21.26 -1.72
N VAL A 106 1.27 -20.57 -2.87
CA VAL A 106 1.74 -19.19 -3.03
C VAL A 106 0.54 -18.26 -3.15
N ILE A 107 0.47 -17.24 -2.29
CA ILE A 107 -0.51 -16.16 -2.37
C ILE A 107 0.15 -14.93 -2.99
N VAL A 108 -0.35 -14.53 -4.17
CA VAL A 108 0.07 -13.29 -4.85
C VAL A 108 -0.81 -12.12 -4.38
N GLY A 109 -0.18 -11.09 -3.87
CA GLY A 109 -0.86 -9.86 -3.47
C GLY A 109 -0.71 -9.55 -1.99
N SER A 110 -1.26 -8.52 -1.53
CA SER A 110 -2.03 -7.45 -2.14
C SER A 110 -1.13 -6.43 -2.87
N ASP A 111 -1.64 -5.22 -3.13
CA ASP A 111 -1.00 -4.10 -3.81
C ASP A 111 -1.05 -4.20 -5.35
N GLU A 112 -0.29 -3.38 -6.06
CA GLU A 112 -0.30 -3.29 -7.53
C GLU A 112 0.54 -4.39 -8.19
N VAL A 113 0.47 -5.61 -7.69
CA VAL A 113 1.23 -6.77 -8.18
C VAL A 113 0.95 -7.10 -9.64
N PHE A 114 -0.24 -6.78 -10.15
CA PHE A 114 -0.62 -7.01 -11.55
C PHE A 114 -0.38 -5.79 -12.47
N ASN A 115 0.25 -4.71 -11.96
CA ASN A 115 0.54 -3.50 -12.75
C ASN A 115 1.77 -3.71 -13.65
N CYS A 116 1.74 -4.74 -14.52
CA CYS A 116 2.86 -5.15 -15.38
C CYS A 116 3.17 -4.18 -16.54
N THR A 117 2.35 -3.15 -16.74
CA THR A 117 2.58 -2.14 -17.79
C THR A 117 3.18 -0.84 -17.26
N GLN A 118 3.70 -0.83 -16.04
CA GLN A 118 4.39 0.32 -15.46
C GLN A 118 5.82 0.43 -15.97
N GLU A 119 6.05 1.26 -17.00
CA GLU A 119 7.31 1.35 -17.73
C GLU A 119 8.53 1.70 -16.86
N ASP A 120 8.34 2.53 -15.83
CA ASP A 120 9.40 2.96 -14.91
C ASP A 120 9.64 1.98 -13.74
N SER A 121 8.93 0.85 -13.70
CA SER A 121 9.08 -0.15 -12.65
C SER A 121 10.06 -1.26 -13.02
N TYR A 122 10.71 -1.86 -12.03
CA TYR A 122 11.60 -3.00 -12.24
C TYR A 122 10.84 -4.30 -12.59
N TRP A 123 9.52 -4.34 -12.37
CA TRP A 123 8.63 -5.45 -12.75
C TRP A 123 7.91 -5.23 -14.08
N PHE A 124 8.25 -4.20 -14.87
CA PHE A 124 7.67 -3.99 -16.20
C PHE A 124 7.83 -5.24 -17.07
N GLY A 125 6.70 -5.79 -17.51
CA GLY A 125 6.65 -7.01 -18.32
C GLY A 125 7.08 -8.28 -17.59
N ASP A 126 7.27 -8.24 -16.27
CA ASP A 126 7.57 -9.44 -15.48
C ASP A 126 6.29 -10.23 -15.19
N MET A 127 6.31 -11.52 -15.51
CA MET A 127 5.15 -12.41 -15.36
C MET A 127 5.20 -13.26 -14.08
N THR A 128 6.17 -13.02 -13.19
CA THR A 128 6.28 -13.80 -11.93
C THR A 128 5.04 -13.63 -11.06
N PHE A 129 4.46 -12.42 -10.99
CA PHE A 129 3.19 -12.18 -10.29
C PHE A 129 1.99 -12.90 -10.94
N PHE A 130 2.13 -13.36 -12.18
CA PHE A 130 1.14 -14.19 -12.88
C PHE A 130 1.50 -15.68 -12.83
N GLY A 131 2.47 -16.06 -11.97
CA GLY A 131 2.86 -17.43 -11.72
C GLY A 131 3.95 -17.98 -12.65
N GLU A 132 4.59 -17.15 -13.49
CA GLU A 132 5.72 -17.60 -14.29
C GLU A 132 6.92 -17.93 -13.39
N GLY A 133 7.48 -19.11 -13.56
CA GLY A 133 8.64 -19.58 -12.78
C GLY A 133 8.31 -19.91 -11.33
N ILE A 134 7.03 -19.92 -10.92
CA ILE A 134 6.57 -20.42 -9.62
C ILE A 134 6.35 -21.92 -9.73
N GLU A 135 7.05 -22.69 -8.90
CA GLU A 135 7.04 -24.16 -8.89
C GLU A 135 6.09 -24.75 -7.84
N SER A 136 5.43 -23.91 -7.03
CA SER A 136 4.38 -24.33 -6.10
C SER A 136 3.19 -24.94 -6.86
N ASN A 137 2.59 -26.00 -6.30
CA ASN A 137 1.44 -26.67 -6.89
C ASN A 137 0.19 -25.80 -6.94
N PHE A 138 0.05 -24.87 -6.01
CA PHE A 138 -1.12 -23.99 -5.90
C PHE A 138 -0.70 -22.53 -5.81
N ILE A 139 -1.31 -21.72 -6.66
CA ILE A 139 -1.15 -20.25 -6.67
C ILE A 139 -2.55 -19.65 -6.58
N ALA A 140 -2.75 -18.72 -5.65
CA ALA A 140 -3.97 -17.95 -5.55
C ALA A 140 -3.63 -16.47 -5.36
N THR A 141 -4.63 -15.58 -5.45
CA THR A 141 -4.39 -14.16 -5.19
C THR A 141 -5.23 -13.63 -4.04
N TYR A 142 -4.77 -12.59 -3.38
CA TYR A 142 -5.56 -11.86 -2.42
C TYR A 142 -5.47 -10.35 -2.67
N ALA A 143 -6.61 -9.73 -2.98
CA ALA A 143 -6.74 -8.29 -3.19
C ALA A 143 -5.68 -7.70 -4.14
N ALA A 144 -5.33 -8.43 -5.21
CA ALA A 144 -4.37 -8.01 -6.23
C ALA A 144 -4.93 -6.83 -7.06
N SER A 145 -4.05 -5.98 -7.58
CA SER A 145 -4.46 -4.82 -8.38
C SER A 145 -3.63 -4.68 -9.64
N PHE A 146 -4.30 -4.37 -10.73
CA PHE A 146 -3.68 -3.96 -11.99
C PHE A 146 -3.22 -2.48 -11.98
N GLY A 147 -3.50 -1.74 -10.89
CA GLY A 147 -3.17 -0.32 -10.83
C GLY A 147 -3.82 0.45 -11.99
N TYR A 148 -3.00 1.12 -12.80
CA TYR A 148 -3.47 1.82 -14.01
C TYR A 148 -3.32 1.00 -15.30
N THR A 149 -2.92 -0.27 -15.23
CA THR A 149 -2.93 -1.16 -16.39
C THR A 149 -4.36 -1.36 -16.88
N THR A 150 -4.56 -1.25 -18.20
CA THR A 150 -5.83 -1.51 -18.89
C THR A 150 -5.66 -2.60 -19.95
N ILE A 151 -6.75 -3.08 -20.53
CA ILE A 151 -6.70 -4.06 -21.64
C ILE A 151 -5.92 -3.47 -22.82
N GLU A 152 -6.13 -2.21 -23.16
CA GLU A 152 -5.45 -1.52 -24.26
C GLU A 152 -3.93 -1.42 -24.00
N ARG A 153 -3.52 -1.21 -22.76
CA ARG A 153 -2.10 -1.23 -22.39
C ARG A 153 -1.50 -2.63 -22.48
N LEU A 154 -2.24 -3.66 -22.05
CA LEU A 154 -1.80 -5.06 -22.23
C LEU A 154 -1.64 -5.41 -23.71
N GLU A 155 -2.53 -4.96 -24.57
CA GLU A 155 -2.44 -5.13 -26.03
C GLU A 155 -1.26 -4.35 -26.62
N LYS A 156 -1.10 -3.09 -26.24
CA LYS A 156 0.03 -2.24 -26.67
C LYS A 156 1.39 -2.89 -26.39
N PHE A 157 1.55 -3.49 -25.22
CA PHE A 157 2.80 -4.14 -24.79
C PHE A 157 2.87 -5.62 -25.11
N GLN A 158 1.87 -6.18 -25.81
CA GLN A 158 1.77 -7.60 -26.19
C GLN A 158 1.79 -8.58 -24.99
N LEU A 159 1.32 -8.14 -23.81
CA LEU A 159 1.30 -8.93 -22.58
C LEU A 159 -0.03 -9.65 -22.32
N LYS A 160 -1.08 -9.37 -23.12
CA LYS A 160 -2.43 -9.86 -22.89
C LYS A 160 -2.53 -11.38 -22.81
N ALA A 161 -1.85 -12.11 -23.73
CA ALA A 161 -1.90 -13.55 -23.77
C ALA A 161 -1.18 -14.20 -22.58
N ASP A 162 -0.02 -13.65 -22.18
CA ASP A 162 0.77 -14.16 -21.05
C ASP A 162 0.05 -13.92 -19.71
N VAL A 163 -0.54 -12.74 -19.54
CA VAL A 163 -1.38 -12.41 -18.38
C VAL A 163 -2.58 -13.36 -18.29
N ALA A 164 -3.32 -13.55 -19.39
CA ALA A 164 -4.46 -14.48 -19.42
C ALA A 164 -4.04 -15.91 -19.06
N LYS A 165 -2.95 -16.40 -19.64
CA LYS A 165 -2.38 -17.74 -19.36
C LYS A 165 -1.99 -17.89 -17.88
N GLY A 166 -1.39 -16.86 -17.29
CA GLY A 166 -1.01 -16.86 -15.88
C GLY A 166 -2.22 -16.90 -14.96
N LEU A 167 -3.19 -16.01 -15.20
CA LEU A 167 -4.44 -15.95 -14.42
C LEU A 167 -5.23 -17.27 -14.50
N ASP A 168 -5.26 -17.92 -15.67
CA ASP A 168 -6.01 -19.16 -15.87
C ASP A 168 -5.46 -20.35 -15.04
N LYS A 169 -4.18 -20.31 -14.68
CA LYS A 169 -3.55 -21.33 -13.83
C LYS A 169 -3.81 -21.14 -12.35
N MET A 170 -4.25 -19.95 -11.91
CA MET A 170 -4.45 -19.66 -10.49
C MET A 170 -5.64 -20.44 -9.93
N LEU A 171 -5.51 -20.99 -8.72
CA LEU A 171 -6.55 -21.73 -8.02
C LEU A 171 -7.79 -20.85 -7.78
N GLU A 172 -7.57 -19.66 -7.20
CA GLU A 172 -8.60 -18.67 -6.89
C GLU A 172 -8.05 -17.25 -7.14
N ILE A 173 -8.88 -16.36 -7.66
CA ILE A 173 -8.48 -15.00 -8.01
C ILE A 173 -9.29 -13.98 -7.22
N SER A 174 -8.60 -13.16 -6.46
CA SER A 174 -9.15 -12.04 -5.72
C SER A 174 -8.46 -10.73 -6.05
N VAL A 175 -9.23 -9.70 -6.33
CA VAL A 175 -8.77 -8.36 -6.67
C VAL A 175 -9.38 -7.31 -5.74
N ARG A 176 -8.77 -6.10 -5.67
CA ARG A 176 -9.22 -5.05 -4.74
C ARG A 176 -9.93 -3.86 -5.39
N ASP A 177 -9.97 -3.79 -6.70
CA ASP A 177 -10.58 -2.67 -7.42
C ASP A 177 -11.38 -3.13 -8.65
N LYS A 178 -12.28 -2.25 -9.10
CA LYS A 178 -13.22 -2.51 -10.18
C LYS A 178 -12.51 -2.71 -11.52
N ASN A 179 -11.47 -1.92 -11.80
CA ASN A 179 -10.66 -2.05 -13.03
C ASN A 179 -10.04 -3.44 -13.10
N SER A 180 -9.38 -3.88 -12.01
CA SER A 180 -8.76 -5.20 -11.92
C SER A 180 -9.75 -6.33 -12.14
N LYS A 181 -10.96 -6.22 -11.55
CA LYS A 181 -12.03 -7.20 -11.75
C LYS A 181 -12.44 -7.28 -13.21
N GLN A 182 -12.68 -6.16 -13.86
CA GLN A 182 -13.07 -6.09 -15.26
C GLN A 182 -11.99 -6.66 -16.19
N ILE A 183 -10.72 -6.41 -15.92
CA ILE A 183 -9.62 -6.96 -16.71
C ILE A 183 -9.63 -8.49 -16.61
N VAL A 184 -9.66 -9.07 -15.41
CA VAL A 184 -9.66 -10.52 -15.23
C VAL A 184 -10.87 -11.17 -15.91
N GLU A 185 -12.09 -10.63 -15.71
CA GLU A 185 -13.34 -11.15 -16.31
C GLU A 185 -13.34 -11.08 -17.85
N ARG A 186 -12.59 -10.13 -18.45
CA ARG A 186 -12.42 -10.05 -19.92
C ARG A 186 -11.37 -11.00 -20.47
N LEU A 187 -10.39 -11.40 -19.64
CA LEU A 187 -9.27 -12.23 -20.07
C LEU A 187 -9.54 -13.72 -19.92
N ILE A 188 -10.29 -14.12 -18.88
CA ILE A 188 -10.52 -15.53 -18.55
C ILE A 188 -11.97 -15.74 -18.06
N ASN A 189 -12.42 -17.01 -18.17
CA ASN A 189 -13.75 -17.42 -17.71
C ASN A 189 -13.65 -18.12 -16.33
N LYS A 190 -13.23 -17.35 -15.31
CA LYS A 190 -13.15 -17.82 -13.92
C LYS A 190 -13.91 -16.87 -12.99
N LYS A 191 -14.36 -17.37 -11.86
CA LYS A 191 -14.94 -16.55 -10.79
C LYS A 191 -13.88 -15.60 -10.24
N VAL A 192 -14.20 -14.32 -10.14
CA VAL A 192 -13.33 -13.28 -9.58
C VAL A 192 -13.94 -12.77 -8.28
N TYR A 193 -13.18 -12.90 -7.20
CA TYR A 193 -13.58 -12.37 -5.91
C TYR A 193 -13.11 -10.93 -5.76
N PHE A 194 -13.85 -10.17 -4.98
CA PHE A 194 -13.48 -8.81 -4.59
C PHE A 194 -13.24 -8.75 -3.09
N HIS A 195 -12.04 -8.31 -2.68
CA HIS A 195 -11.69 -8.09 -1.28
C HIS A 195 -11.01 -6.75 -1.10
N LEU A 196 -11.19 -6.16 0.07
CA LEU A 196 -10.51 -4.91 0.41
C LEU A 196 -9.02 -5.15 0.70
N ASP A 197 -8.25 -4.07 0.60
CA ASP A 197 -6.84 -4.04 0.98
C ASP A 197 -6.65 -4.58 2.41
N PRO A 198 -5.62 -5.42 2.68
CA PRO A 198 -5.34 -5.98 4.00
C PRO A 198 -5.31 -4.94 5.12
N VAL A 199 -4.83 -3.72 4.84
CA VAL A 199 -4.76 -2.64 5.84
C VAL A 199 -6.13 -2.28 6.39
N LEU A 200 -7.20 -2.36 5.59
CA LEU A 200 -8.56 -2.07 6.06
C LEU A 200 -9.10 -3.14 7.00
N VAL A 201 -8.85 -4.41 6.69
CA VAL A 201 -9.50 -5.55 7.35
C VAL A 201 -8.73 -6.09 8.54
N TYR A 202 -7.38 -6.02 8.55
CA TYR A 202 -6.57 -6.48 9.67
C TYR A 202 -6.68 -5.52 10.88
N ASP A 203 -6.71 -6.06 12.09
CA ASP A 203 -6.74 -5.26 13.33
C ASP A 203 -5.32 -5.05 13.87
N TYR A 204 -4.87 -3.79 13.88
CA TYR A 204 -3.57 -3.39 14.41
C TYR A 204 -3.62 -2.84 15.83
N SER A 205 -4.78 -2.87 16.51
CA SER A 205 -5.00 -2.13 17.77
C SER A 205 -4.00 -2.49 18.87
N ASP A 206 -3.63 -3.77 18.98
CA ASP A 206 -2.68 -4.24 19.99
C ASP A 206 -1.22 -3.87 19.68
N LEU A 207 -0.92 -3.55 18.42
CA LEU A 207 0.43 -3.20 17.96
C LEU A 207 0.68 -1.70 18.04
N MET A 208 -0.39 -0.90 17.98
CA MET A 208 -0.28 0.54 17.89
C MET A 208 0.11 1.17 19.24
N PRO A 209 1.05 2.14 19.26
CA PRO A 209 1.29 2.94 20.46
C PRO A 209 -0.01 3.56 21.01
N LYS A 210 -0.24 3.37 22.32
CA LYS A 210 -1.46 3.92 22.98
C LYS A 210 -1.49 5.44 23.03
N LYS A 211 -0.32 6.10 22.97
CA LYS A 211 -0.18 7.56 23.01
C LYS A 211 0.87 8.02 22.01
N ILE A 212 0.59 9.13 21.32
CA ILE A 212 1.55 9.88 20.53
C ILE A 212 1.86 11.22 21.21
N LYS A 213 3.01 11.81 20.85
CA LYS A 213 3.46 13.10 21.45
C LYS A 213 2.74 14.30 20.87
N ASP A 214 2.41 14.26 19.58
CA ASP A 214 1.81 15.38 18.86
C ASP A 214 0.29 15.41 19.06
N LYS A 215 -0.26 16.62 19.15
CA LYS A 215 -1.70 16.89 19.30
C LYS A 215 -2.08 18.08 18.44
N ASN A 216 -3.37 18.22 18.14
CA ASN A 216 -3.93 19.34 17.39
C ASN A 216 -3.21 19.52 16.05
N PHE A 217 -3.35 18.55 15.15
CA PHE A 217 -2.67 18.58 13.87
C PHE A 217 -3.54 18.06 12.72
N ILE A 218 -3.20 18.54 11.52
CA ILE A 218 -3.61 18.00 10.25
C ILE A 218 -2.49 17.06 9.80
N LEU A 219 -2.83 15.80 9.53
CA LEU A 219 -1.90 14.86 8.91
C LEU A 219 -1.91 15.05 7.39
N VAL A 220 -0.76 15.38 6.82
CA VAL A 220 -0.55 15.45 5.38
C VAL A 220 0.18 14.18 4.94
N TYR A 221 -0.51 13.33 4.19
CA TYR A 221 0.03 12.05 3.74
C TYR A 221 0.07 11.99 2.21
N SER A 222 1.16 12.48 1.65
CA SER A 222 1.43 12.58 0.22
C SER A 222 2.87 12.17 -0.06
N TYR A 223 3.13 11.49 -1.19
CA TYR A 223 4.50 11.12 -1.56
C TYR A 223 5.44 12.33 -1.62
N ASP A 224 6.74 12.09 -1.42
CA ASP A 224 7.75 13.13 -1.45
C ASP A 224 7.59 14.02 -2.68
N ASN A 225 7.51 15.33 -2.45
CA ASN A 225 7.39 16.33 -3.51
C ASN A 225 6.23 16.16 -4.49
N ARG A 226 5.17 15.42 -4.16
CA ARG A 226 4.02 15.21 -5.04
C ARG A 226 2.96 16.29 -4.89
N LEU A 227 2.68 16.74 -3.67
CA LEU A 227 1.77 17.85 -3.40
C LEU A 227 2.55 19.18 -3.42
N LYS A 228 2.66 19.78 -4.62
CA LYS A 228 3.42 21.01 -4.90
C LYS A 228 2.56 22.19 -5.34
N GLU A 229 1.32 21.94 -5.69
CA GLU A 229 0.40 22.97 -6.17
C GLU A 229 0.15 23.97 -5.04
N GLU A 230 0.58 25.20 -5.27
CA GLU A 230 0.56 26.29 -4.28
C GLU A 230 -0.84 26.53 -3.71
N GLU A 231 -1.84 26.43 -4.57
CA GLU A 231 -3.25 26.65 -4.21
C GLU A 231 -3.74 25.66 -3.13
N TYR A 232 -3.42 24.37 -3.26
CA TYR A 232 -3.73 23.35 -2.23
C TYR A 232 -2.96 23.62 -0.94
N ILE A 233 -1.69 23.95 -1.04
CA ILE A 233 -0.82 24.23 0.11
C ILE A 233 -1.35 25.46 0.88
N LEU A 234 -1.73 26.52 0.17
CA LEU A 234 -2.28 27.74 0.79
C LEU A 234 -3.60 27.48 1.51
N GLU A 235 -4.53 26.74 0.90
CA GLU A 235 -5.80 26.40 1.56
C GLU A 235 -5.58 25.50 2.79
N ILE A 236 -4.68 24.50 2.73
CA ILE A 236 -4.35 23.68 3.91
C ILE A 236 -3.76 24.54 5.03
N LYS A 237 -2.79 25.40 4.72
CA LYS A 237 -2.17 26.30 5.72
C LYS A 237 -3.16 27.29 6.31
N LYS A 238 -4.03 27.87 5.50
CA LYS A 238 -5.10 28.78 5.94
C LYS A 238 -6.05 28.07 6.90
N PHE A 239 -6.51 26.86 6.54
CA PHE A 239 -7.38 26.05 7.39
C PHE A 239 -6.68 25.67 8.71
N ALA A 240 -5.43 25.21 8.64
CA ALA A 240 -4.62 24.87 9.81
C ALA A 240 -4.50 26.06 10.78
N LYS A 241 -4.19 27.26 10.26
CA LYS A 241 -4.09 28.49 11.03
C LYS A 241 -5.42 28.85 11.69
N ASN A 242 -6.53 28.79 10.95
CA ASN A 242 -7.85 29.13 11.47
C ASN A 242 -8.31 28.20 12.60
N LYS A 243 -7.91 26.92 12.54
CA LYS A 243 -8.22 25.90 13.55
C LYS A 243 -7.16 25.76 14.64
N ASN A 244 -6.10 26.56 14.61
CA ASN A 244 -4.94 26.45 15.51
C ASN A 244 -4.32 25.06 15.51
N LEU A 245 -4.12 24.48 14.31
CA LEU A 245 -3.55 23.16 14.08
C LEU A 245 -2.16 23.28 13.45
N LYS A 246 -1.30 22.30 13.71
CA LYS A 246 -0.04 22.11 12.99
C LYS A 246 -0.24 21.22 11.78
N THR A 247 0.59 21.39 10.77
CA THR A 247 0.69 20.46 9.64
C THR A 247 1.82 19.48 9.89
N ILE A 248 1.53 18.18 9.91
CA ILE A 248 2.51 17.10 10.13
C ILE A 248 2.49 16.14 8.94
N SER A 249 3.68 15.83 8.42
CA SER A 249 3.85 14.74 7.46
C SER A 249 4.67 13.61 8.06
N VAL A 250 4.31 12.37 7.74
CA VAL A 250 4.95 11.15 8.26
C VAL A 250 5.44 10.26 7.12
N ASN A 251 6.68 9.80 7.20
CA ASN A 251 7.37 8.94 6.23
C ASN A 251 7.48 9.47 4.80
N PHE A 252 6.91 10.65 4.52
CA PHE A 252 7.10 11.41 3.30
C PHE A 252 7.45 12.85 3.65
N TYR A 253 8.39 13.44 2.93
CA TYR A 253 8.85 14.79 3.21
C TYR A 253 7.99 15.84 2.48
N GLN A 254 7.39 16.75 3.25
CA GLN A 254 6.67 17.91 2.72
C GLN A 254 7.32 19.17 3.27
N GLU A 255 8.10 19.86 2.41
CA GLU A 255 8.88 21.04 2.80
C GLU A 255 8.07 22.14 3.48
N TRP A 256 6.79 22.21 3.15
CA TRP A 256 5.89 23.24 3.63
C TRP A 256 5.13 22.86 4.93
N CYS A 257 5.26 21.64 5.41
CA CYS A 257 4.69 21.20 6.69
C CYS A 257 5.51 21.72 7.87
N ASP A 258 4.85 21.98 9.00
CA ASP A 258 5.50 22.41 10.25
C ASP A 258 6.44 21.34 10.81
N LYS A 259 6.14 20.05 10.52
CA LYS A 259 6.92 18.92 11.02
C LYS A 259 6.91 17.76 10.02
N ASN A 260 8.08 17.19 9.79
CA ASN A 260 8.28 15.96 9.02
C ASN A 260 8.91 14.88 9.91
N ILE A 261 8.30 13.69 9.96
CA ILE A 261 8.70 12.64 10.90
C ILE A 261 8.90 11.33 10.16
N VAL A 262 10.03 10.67 10.40
CA VAL A 262 10.24 9.26 10.02
C VAL A 262 9.94 8.39 11.23
N MET A 263 9.05 7.41 11.03
CA MET A 263 8.60 6.51 12.09
C MET A 263 8.21 5.14 11.53
N HIS A 264 8.18 4.16 12.40
CA HIS A 264 7.71 2.81 12.08
C HIS A 264 6.29 2.83 11.45
N PRO A 265 5.98 2.04 10.40
CA PRO A 265 4.66 2.02 9.76
C PRO A 265 3.47 1.81 10.72
N ILE A 266 3.65 0.99 11.76
CA ILE A 266 2.61 0.79 12.80
C ILE A 266 2.36 2.08 13.59
N GLU A 267 3.39 2.87 13.87
CA GLU A 267 3.24 4.18 14.53
C GLU A 267 2.50 5.19 13.64
N VAL A 268 2.67 5.11 12.31
CA VAL A 268 1.92 5.94 11.35
C VAL A 268 0.42 5.77 11.54
N LEU A 269 -0.05 4.54 11.79
CA LEU A 269 -1.47 4.27 12.07
C LEU A 269 -1.97 5.07 13.30
N SER A 270 -1.12 5.23 14.33
CA SER A 270 -1.47 6.05 15.50
C SER A 270 -1.58 7.53 15.13
N TYR A 271 -0.77 8.03 14.20
CA TYR A 271 -0.92 9.41 13.71
C TYR A 271 -2.22 9.59 12.93
N PHE A 272 -2.61 8.65 12.07
CA PHE A 272 -3.93 8.67 11.44
C PHE A 272 -5.06 8.67 12.47
N LYS A 273 -5.00 7.78 13.46
CA LYS A 273 -6.02 7.68 14.52
C LYS A 273 -6.18 8.97 15.33
N ASN A 274 -5.09 9.71 15.59
CA ASN A 274 -5.08 10.87 16.46
C ASN A 274 -5.08 12.23 15.70
N ALA A 275 -4.98 12.24 14.37
CA ALA A 275 -5.12 13.46 13.59
C ALA A 275 -6.51 14.05 13.74
N GLU A 276 -6.63 15.38 13.78
CA GLU A 276 -7.94 16.07 13.70
C GLU A 276 -8.51 15.93 12.30
N TYR A 277 -7.65 16.12 11.29
CA TYR A 277 -7.98 16.01 9.87
C TYR A 277 -6.84 15.34 9.11
N VAL A 278 -7.18 14.75 7.97
CA VAL A 278 -6.19 14.16 7.06
C VAL A 278 -6.35 14.77 5.66
N VAL A 279 -5.23 15.10 5.02
CA VAL A 279 -5.18 15.41 3.58
C VAL A 279 -4.21 14.43 2.92
N THR A 280 -4.67 13.76 1.87
CA THR A 280 -3.85 12.77 1.17
C THR A 280 -4.09 12.80 -0.34
N ASP A 281 -3.07 12.43 -1.11
CA ASP A 281 -3.17 12.12 -2.55
C ASP A 281 -2.76 10.67 -2.84
N THR A 282 -2.78 9.80 -1.80
CA THR A 282 -2.36 8.41 -1.91
C THR A 282 -3.51 7.46 -1.62
N PHE A 283 -3.49 6.28 -2.26
CA PHE A 283 -4.46 5.22 -1.97
C PHE A 283 -4.44 4.80 -0.49
N HIS A 284 -3.26 4.47 0.05
CA HIS A 284 -3.14 4.04 1.44
C HIS A 284 -3.46 5.15 2.45
N GLY A 285 -3.29 6.42 2.09
CA GLY A 285 -3.75 7.52 2.92
C GLY A 285 -5.27 7.55 3.08
N ALA A 286 -6.00 7.32 1.98
CA ALA A 286 -7.46 7.17 2.04
C ALA A 286 -7.86 5.90 2.79
N VAL A 287 -7.20 4.75 2.54
CA VAL A 287 -7.40 3.48 3.27
C VAL A 287 -7.29 3.68 4.79
N MET A 288 -6.21 4.30 5.25
CA MET A 288 -6.00 4.55 6.69
C MET A 288 -6.99 5.58 7.25
N SER A 289 -7.39 6.58 6.48
CA SER A 289 -8.41 7.56 6.87
C SER A 289 -9.77 6.90 7.07
N ILE A 290 -10.18 6.01 6.16
CA ILE A 290 -11.41 5.22 6.25
C ILE A 290 -11.35 4.27 7.44
N LYS A 291 -10.25 3.53 7.59
CA LYS A 291 -10.04 2.59 8.71
C LYS A 291 -10.27 3.26 10.08
N PHE A 292 -9.77 4.47 10.26
CA PHE A 292 -9.91 5.23 11.50
C PHE A 292 -11.05 6.25 11.48
N GLN A 293 -11.92 6.20 10.45
CA GLN A 293 -13.11 7.05 10.32
C GLN A 293 -12.80 8.54 10.50
N LYS A 294 -11.69 8.98 9.89
CA LYS A 294 -11.20 10.36 10.01
C LYS A 294 -11.94 11.30 9.06
N GLN A 295 -12.06 12.54 9.48
CA GLN A 295 -12.39 13.63 8.57
C GLN A 295 -11.19 13.86 7.65
N PHE A 296 -11.36 13.62 6.35
CA PHE A 296 -10.25 13.69 5.39
C PHE A 296 -10.68 14.27 4.05
N LEU A 297 -9.70 14.70 3.28
CA LEU A 297 -9.84 15.02 1.85
C LEU A 297 -8.79 14.24 1.06
N ALA A 298 -9.23 13.72 -0.08
CA ALA A 298 -8.41 12.94 -1.01
C ALA A 298 -8.24 13.72 -2.32
N ILE A 299 -6.99 14.01 -2.70
CA ILE A 299 -6.65 14.63 -3.98
C ILE A 299 -6.42 13.50 -4.98
N VAL A 300 -7.27 13.41 -5.99
CA VAL A 300 -7.17 12.39 -7.03
C VAL A 300 -6.12 12.79 -8.06
N ARG A 301 -5.28 11.84 -8.46
CA ARG A 301 -4.26 11.98 -9.50
C ARG A 301 -4.51 10.95 -10.61
N ASP A 302 -4.11 11.24 -11.84
CA ASP A 302 -4.28 10.32 -12.98
C ASP A 302 -3.74 8.91 -12.69
N THR A 303 -2.62 8.83 -11.96
CA THR A 303 -1.96 7.56 -11.63
C THR A 303 -2.68 6.72 -10.56
N ASN A 304 -3.68 7.28 -9.86
CA ASN A 304 -4.41 6.57 -8.81
C ASN A 304 -5.94 6.72 -8.91
N MET A 305 -6.43 7.34 -9.98
CA MET A 305 -7.84 7.69 -10.17
C MET A 305 -8.74 6.47 -9.96
N GLU A 306 -8.56 5.42 -10.76
CA GLU A 306 -9.42 4.24 -10.75
C GLU A 306 -9.54 3.60 -9.36
N LYS A 307 -8.41 3.36 -8.70
CA LYS A 307 -8.38 2.69 -7.39
C LYS A 307 -8.85 3.59 -6.24
N LEU A 308 -8.53 4.91 -6.29
CA LEU A 308 -8.90 5.84 -5.22
C LEU A 308 -10.37 6.21 -5.29
N VAL A 309 -10.87 6.54 -6.48
CA VAL A 309 -12.30 6.82 -6.70
C VAL A 309 -13.13 5.58 -6.39
N GLY A 310 -12.75 4.40 -6.92
CA GLY A 310 -13.45 3.15 -6.64
C GLY A 310 -13.49 2.78 -5.16
N LEU A 311 -12.44 3.08 -4.39
CA LEU A 311 -12.43 2.91 -2.93
C LEU A 311 -13.44 3.84 -2.25
N LEU A 312 -13.45 5.13 -2.64
CA LEU A 312 -14.36 6.12 -2.07
C LEU A 312 -15.82 5.82 -2.41
N GLU A 313 -16.11 5.43 -3.65
CA GLU A 313 -17.44 4.94 -4.07
C GLU A 313 -17.90 3.75 -3.23
N TYR A 314 -17.01 2.78 -2.97
CA TYR A 314 -17.34 1.59 -2.19
C TYR A 314 -17.80 1.90 -0.75
N PHE A 315 -17.27 3.00 -0.18
CA PHE A 315 -17.62 3.47 1.16
C PHE A 315 -18.61 4.63 1.17
N HIS A 316 -19.16 5.06 0.03
CA HIS A 316 -20.04 6.23 -0.12
C HIS A 316 -19.39 7.53 0.38
N LEU A 317 -18.13 7.73 0.01
CA LEU A 317 -17.27 8.84 0.43
C LEU A 317 -16.79 9.70 -0.75
N GLU A 318 -17.52 9.73 -1.86
CA GLU A 318 -17.15 10.50 -3.06
C GLU A 318 -17.05 12.00 -2.77
N ASP A 319 -17.78 12.48 -1.77
CA ASP A 319 -17.71 13.86 -1.29
C ASP A 319 -16.37 14.21 -0.61
N ARG A 320 -15.50 13.22 -0.36
CA ARG A 320 -14.13 13.42 0.13
C ARG A 320 -13.13 13.74 -0.98
N ILE A 321 -13.52 13.59 -2.25
CA ILE A 321 -12.66 13.93 -3.39
C ILE A 321 -12.53 15.47 -3.46
N TRP A 322 -11.29 15.94 -3.32
CA TRP A 322 -10.97 17.36 -3.35
C TRP A 322 -10.28 17.74 -4.65
N ASN A 323 -11.08 18.03 -5.67
CA ASN A 323 -10.59 18.33 -7.03
C ASN A 323 -10.22 19.79 -7.24
N GLN A 324 -10.73 20.70 -6.40
CA GLN A 324 -10.46 22.12 -6.49
C GLN A 324 -10.00 22.64 -5.14
N PRO A 325 -8.88 23.37 -5.09
CA PRO A 325 -8.28 23.86 -3.85
C PRO A 325 -9.04 25.06 -3.26
N VAL A 326 -10.37 24.93 -3.13
CA VAL A 326 -11.26 25.95 -2.56
C VAL A 326 -12.20 25.33 -1.54
N ASN A 327 -12.63 26.14 -0.58
CA ASN A 327 -13.64 25.74 0.42
C ASN A 327 -13.30 24.48 1.22
N MET A 328 -12.01 24.27 1.53
CA MET A 328 -11.55 23.11 2.30
C MET A 328 -12.38 22.88 3.56
N GLU A 329 -12.66 23.96 4.32
CA GLU A 329 -13.42 23.88 5.58
C GLU A 329 -14.81 23.31 5.37
N ASN A 330 -15.54 23.78 4.37
CA ASN A 330 -16.89 23.31 4.08
C ASN A 330 -16.93 21.85 3.66
N GLN A 331 -15.93 21.42 2.88
CA GLN A 331 -15.89 20.04 2.38
C GLN A 331 -15.43 19.06 3.45
N ILE A 332 -14.35 19.37 4.19
CA ILE A 332 -13.78 18.48 5.20
C ILE A 332 -14.70 18.31 6.42
N SER A 333 -15.56 19.29 6.68
CA SER A 333 -16.51 19.30 7.81
C SER A 333 -17.80 18.53 7.55
N ARG A 334 -18.02 18.02 6.33
CA ARG A 334 -19.21 17.19 6.04
C ARG A 334 -19.18 15.92 6.90
N THR A 335 -20.34 15.53 7.37
CA THR A 335 -20.48 14.35 8.24
C THR A 335 -20.10 13.07 7.47
N ILE A 336 -19.35 12.19 8.11
CA ILE A 336 -19.06 10.83 7.62
C ILE A 336 -19.99 9.86 8.34
N ASP A 337 -20.65 8.97 7.61
CA ASP A 337 -21.42 7.86 8.18
C ASP A 337 -20.47 6.81 8.77
N GLN A 338 -20.07 7.04 10.02
CA GLN A 338 -19.15 6.15 10.74
C GLN A 338 -19.75 4.75 10.98
N ASP A 339 -21.06 4.66 11.19
CA ASP A 339 -21.74 3.39 11.41
C ASP A 339 -21.80 2.57 10.12
N GLY A 340 -22.12 3.19 9.00
CA GLY A 340 -22.07 2.56 7.68
C GLY A 340 -20.69 2.02 7.35
N ILE A 341 -19.64 2.82 7.56
CA ILE A 341 -18.25 2.37 7.38
C ILE A 341 -17.94 1.15 8.26
N ARG A 342 -18.33 1.18 9.54
CA ARG A 342 -18.08 0.06 10.47
C ARG A 342 -18.78 -1.21 10.03
N ILE A 343 -20.02 -1.12 9.56
CA ILE A 343 -20.78 -2.26 9.04
C ILE A 343 -20.08 -2.86 7.82
N ILE A 344 -19.67 -2.02 6.86
CA ILE A 344 -18.92 -2.47 5.68
C ILE A 344 -17.62 -3.17 6.09
N LEU A 345 -16.80 -2.56 6.94
CA LEU A 345 -15.53 -3.12 7.38
C LEU A 345 -15.71 -4.47 8.09
N ASN A 346 -16.73 -4.63 8.94
CA ASN A 346 -16.99 -5.89 9.64
C ASN A 346 -17.37 -6.99 8.64
N ARG A 347 -18.29 -6.71 7.70
CA ARG A 347 -18.65 -7.64 6.63
C ARG A 347 -17.45 -8.08 5.81
N GLU A 348 -16.59 -7.14 5.42
CA GLU A 348 -15.42 -7.44 4.58
C GLU A 348 -14.31 -8.19 5.35
N ARG A 349 -14.21 -8.02 6.67
CA ARG A 349 -13.33 -8.86 7.53
C ARG A 349 -13.76 -10.32 7.51
N GLU A 350 -15.05 -10.60 7.71
CA GLU A 350 -15.57 -11.96 7.66
C GLU A 350 -15.37 -12.59 6.29
N LYS A 351 -15.72 -11.87 5.23
CA LYS A 351 -15.55 -12.31 3.86
C LYS A 351 -14.09 -12.63 3.51
N THR A 352 -13.16 -11.81 3.99
CA THR A 352 -11.71 -12.04 3.86
C THR A 352 -11.28 -13.31 4.57
N ARG A 353 -11.72 -13.47 5.83
CA ARG A 353 -11.40 -14.66 6.62
C ARG A 353 -11.90 -15.93 5.94
N GLU A 354 -13.15 -15.95 5.51
CA GLU A 354 -13.75 -17.09 4.81
C GLU A 354 -12.99 -17.43 3.52
N TYR A 355 -12.60 -16.43 2.74
CA TYR A 355 -11.85 -16.63 1.50
C TYR A 355 -10.48 -17.26 1.75
N LEU A 356 -9.68 -16.71 2.66
CA LEU A 356 -8.35 -17.21 2.98
C LEU A 356 -8.43 -18.63 3.58
N ASP A 357 -9.38 -18.88 4.48
CA ASP A 357 -9.58 -20.20 5.09
C ASP A 357 -10.01 -21.25 4.04
N ASN A 358 -10.87 -20.87 3.09
CA ASN A 358 -11.32 -21.76 2.04
C ASN A 358 -10.19 -22.15 1.08
N ILE A 359 -9.34 -21.21 0.69
CA ILE A 359 -8.15 -21.52 -0.13
C ILE A 359 -7.26 -22.52 0.60
N CYS A 360 -6.94 -22.27 1.86
CA CYS A 360 -6.07 -23.15 2.64
C CYS A 360 -6.67 -24.57 2.76
N LYS A 361 -7.97 -24.69 3.05
CA LYS A 361 -8.67 -25.98 3.08
C LYS A 361 -8.70 -26.70 1.72
N LEU A 362 -8.81 -25.96 0.61
CA LEU A 362 -8.75 -26.55 -0.73
C LEU A 362 -7.37 -27.13 -1.01
N VAL A 363 -6.31 -26.44 -0.60
CA VAL A 363 -4.92 -26.91 -0.78
C VAL A 363 -4.68 -28.14 0.10
N GLU A 364 -5.02 -28.12 1.38
CA GLU A 364 -4.87 -29.26 2.30
C GLU A 364 -5.49 -30.53 1.76
N LYS A 365 -6.74 -30.46 1.23
CA LYS A 365 -7.44 -31.61 0.66
C LYS A 365 -6.79 -32.19 -0.61
N ASN A 366 -5.91 -31.45 -1.27
CA ASN A 366 -5.25 -31.90 -2.49
C ASN A 366 -3.78 -32.30 -2.27
N ILE A 367 -3.24 -32.09 -1.06
CA ILE A 367 -1.91 -32.54 -0.65
C ILE A 367 -1.99 -33.92 0.03
N ASP A 368 -3.09 -34.19 0.76
CA ASP A 368 -3.40 -35.52 1.34
C ASP A 368 -3.83 -36.51 0.25
#